data_50e17fa1532ca34584a292398e48d176
#
_entry.id   50e17fa1532ca34584a292398e48d176
#
_cell.length_a   1.000
_cell.length_b   1.000
_cell.length_c   1.000
_cell.angle_alpha   90.00
_cell.angle_beta   90.00
_cell.angle_gamma   90.00
#
_symmetry.space_group_name_H-M   'P 1'
#
loop_
_entity.id
_entity.type
_entity.pdbx_description
1 polymer ?
#
loop_
_entity_poly.entity_id
_entity_poly.type
_entity_poly.pdbx_seq_one_letter_code
_entity_poly.pdbx_strand_id
1 'polypeptide(L)'
;MTLGPYIQELLAHRNYVILSGFGAFQPGRLIPVEVNENGELVPPRRSVNFNPLLTYSDDALARFIAEREQRDVEHVVEALNQLVFEWKT
;
A
#
# COMPACT_ATOMS: atom_id res chain seq x y z
N MET A 1 -5.87 -11.84 -2.28
CA MET A 1 -4.57 -11.12 -2.16
C MET A 1 -4.69 -10.05 -1.09
N THR A 2 -3.77 -10.02 -0.17
CA THR A 2 -3.75 -9.03 0.91
C THR A 2 -2.76 -7.93 0.57
N LEU A 3 -3.24 -6.72 0.31
CA LEU A 3 -2.41 -5.62 -0.18
C LEU A 3 -1.72 -4.81 0.91
N GLY A 4 -2.32 -4.72 2.09
CA GLY A 4 -1.79 -3.86 3.16
C GLY A 4 -0.30 -4.06 3.44
N PRO A 5 0.15 -5.29 3.72
CA PRO A 5 1.57 -5.52 3.98
C PRO A 5 2.49 -5.15 2.82
N TYR A 6 2.06 -5.38 1.58
CA TYR A 6 2.86 -5.01 0.41
C TYR A 6 2.99 -3.49 0.28
N ILE A 7 1.88 -2.79 0.48
CA ILE A 7 1.88 -1.33 0.41
C ILE A 7 2.78 -0.74 1.49
N GLN A 8 2.69 -1.24 2.72
CA GLN A 8 3.51 -0.76 3.82
C GLN A 8 5.00 -1.01 3.57
N GLU A 9 5.33 -2.20 3.09
CA GLU A 9 6.73 -2.54 2.80
C GLU A 9 7.29 -1.65 1.69
N LEU A 10 6.52 -1.43 0.64
CA LEU A 10 6.97 -0.60 -0.46
C LEU A 10 7.09 0.87 -0.03
N LEU A 11 6.20 1.36 0.83
CA LEU A 11 6.27 2.73 1.35
C LEU A 11 7.49 2.96 2.24
N ALA A 12 8.11 1.91 2.78
CA ALA A 12 9.35 2.04 3.55
C ALA A 12 10.51 2.52 2.66
N HIS A 13 10.40 2.35 1.34
CA HIS A 13 11.45 2.67 0.39
C HIS A 13 11.03 3.70 -0.66
N ARG A 14 9.77 4.12 -0.67
CA ARG A 14 9.23 5.05 -1.66
C ARG A 14 8.36 6.10 -0.98
N ASN A 15 8.23 7.26 -1.65
CA ASN A 15 7.39 8.34 -1.13
C ASN A 15 5.91 8.16 -1.45
N TYR A 16 5.57 7.22 -2.31
CA TYR A 16 4.19 6.94 -2.67
C TYR A 16 4.08 5.56 -3.30
N VAL A 17 2.89 4.98 -3.21
CA VAL A 17 2.53 3.75 -3.92
C VAL A 17 1.17 4.00 -4.56
N ILE A 18 1.10 3.90 -5.88
CA ILE A 18 -0.13 4.17 -6.61
C ILE A 18 -0.82 2.87 -6.96
N LEU A 19 -2.10 2.77 -6.60
CA LEU A 19 -2.95 1.69 -7.05
C LEU A 19 -3.77 2.25 -8.22
N SER A 20 -3.43 1.79 -9.41
CA SER A 20 -3.94 2.34 -10.67
C SER A 20 -5.48 2.38 -10.69
N GLY A 21 -6.04 3.54 -11.02
CA GLY A 21 -7.47 3.73 -11.07
C GLY A 21 -8.14 3.95 -9.73
N PHE A 22 -7.41 3.86 -8.61
CA PHE A 22 -7.97 3.99 -7.27
C PHE A 22 -7.40 5.20 -6.54
N GLY A 23 -6.09 5.30 -6.42
CA GLY A 23 -5.42 6.41 -5.76
C GLY A 23 -4.02 6.05 -5.30
N ALA A 24 -3.38 6.97 -4.59
CA ALA A 24 -2.01 6.81 -4.10
C ALA A 24 -1.99 6.75 -2.58
N PHE A 25 -1.16 5.86 -2.07
CA PHE A 25 -0.83 5.77 -0.65
C PHE A 25 0.50 6.47 -0.42
N GLN A 26 0.58 7.29 0.63
CA GLN A 26 1.77 8.08 0.93
C GLN A 26 2.11 7.92 2.42
N PRO A 27 3.42 7.96 2.79
CA PRO A 27 3.79 7.95 4.20
C PRO A 27 3.24 9.20 4.87
N GLY A 28 2.56 9.00 5.98
CA GLY A 28 2.01 10.11 6.74
C GLY A 28 2.91 10.50 7.89
N ARG A 29 2.29 11.03 8.95
CA ARG A 29 3.00 11.52 10.12
C ARG A 29 3.57 10.35 10.93
N LEU A 30 4.76 10.56 11.48
CA LEU A 30 5.33 9.61 12.43
C LEU A 30 4.54 9.67 13.74
N ILE A 31 4.08 8.50 14.20
CA ILE A 31 3.39 8.38 15.48
C ILE A 31 4.43 7.85 16.47
N PRO A 32 4.76 8.63 17.52
CA PRO A 32 5.81 8.22 18.45
C PRO A 32 5.36 7.05 19.34
N VAL A 33 6.29 6.57 20.16
CA VAL A 33 6.00 5.52 21.12
C VAL A 33 4.88 5.98 22.05
N GLU A 34 3.90 5.13 22.27
CA GLU A 34 2.76 5.39 23.14
C GLU A 34 2.61 4.27 24.16
N VAL A 35 1.89 4.56 25.24
CA VAL A 35 1.50 3.56 26.23
C VAL A 35 0.00 3.35 26.08
N ASN A 36 -0.42 2.11 25.83
CA ASN A 36 -1.85 1.81 25.68
C ASN A 36 -2.54 1.66 27.03
N GLU A 37 -3.83 1.39 27.02
CA GLU A 37 -4.65 1.28 28.23
C GLU A 37 -4.17 0.17 29.17
N ASN A 38 -3.52 -0.85 28.64
CA ASN A 38 -3.01 -1.98 29.42
C ASN A 38 -1.60 -1.73 29.97
N GLY A 39 -1.05 -0.52 29.76
CA GLY A 39 0.30 -0.19 30.21
C GLY A 39 1.39 -0.73 29.30
N GLU A 40 1.05 -1.22 28.12
CA GLU A 40 2.02 -1.76 27.17
C GLU A 40 2.57 -0.66 26.26
N LEU A 41 3.85 -0.77 25.91
CA LEU A 41 4.47 0.16 24.97
C LEU A 41 4.08 -0.21 23.54
N VAL A 42 3.54 0.78 22.81
CA VAL A 42 3.24 0.65 21.38
C VAL A 42 4.41 1.24 20.61
N PRO A 43 5.07 0.46 19.73
CA PRO A 43 6.23 0.96 19.00
C PRO A 43 5.89 2.17 18.13
N PRO A 44 6.88 3.01 17.80
CA PRO A 44 6.65 4.11 16.87
C PRO A 44 6.25 3.56 15.50
N ARG A 45 5.36 4.25 14.84
CA ARG A 45 4.87 3.84 13.53
C ARG A 45 4.56 5.07 12.69
N ARG A 46 4.44 4.85 11.38
CA ARG A 46 4.08 5.93 10.47
C ARG A 46 2.66 5.70 9.96
N SER A 47 1.84 6.74 10.00
CA SER A 47 0.50 6.66 9.42
C SER A 47 0.61 6.61 7.90
N VAL A 48 -0.48 6.22 7.25
CA VAL A 48 -0.56 6.17 5.78
C VAL A 48 -1.67 7.13 5.35
N ASN A 49 -1.32 8.06 4.46
CA ASN A 49 -2.28 8.97 3.86
C ASN A 49 -2.71 8.44 2.51
N PHE A 50 -3.94 8.76 2.11
CA PHE A 50 -4.48 8.33 0.83
C PHE A 50 -4.85 9.55 0.00
N ASN A 51 -4.40 9.58 -1.28
CA ASN A 51 -4.73 10.64 -2.22
C ASN A 51 -5.48 10.04 -3.41
N PRO A 52 -6.81 10.24 -3.49
CA PRO A 52 -7.59 9.65 -4.58
C PRO A 52 -7.40 10.33 -5.93
N LEU A 53 -6.71 11.47 -5.97
CA LEU A 53 -6.46 12.19 -7.21
C LEU A 53 -5.30 11.62 -8.02
N LEU A 54 -4.39 10.89 -7.37
CA LEU A 54 -3.23 10.31 -8.03
C LEU A 54 -3.56 8.87 -8.46
N THR A 55 -4.09 8.73 -9.66
CA THR A 55 -4.55 7.42 -10.16
C THR A 55 -3.66 6.84 -11.26
N TYR A 56 -2.71 7.60 -11.74
CA TYR A 56 -1.78 7.14 -12.76
C TYR A 56 -0.65 6.34 -12.11
N SER A 57 -0.44 5.12 -12.58
CA SER A 57 0.52 4.20 -11.96
C SER A 57 1.71 3.93 -12.87
N ASP A 58 2.89 3.77 -12.25
CA ASP A 58 4.09 3.28 -12.90
C ASP A 58 4.24 1.76 -12.75
N ASP A 59 3.19 1.08 -12.26
CA ASP A 59 3.14 -0.37 -12.03
C ASP A 59 4.15 -0.86 -10.99
N ALA A 60 4.66 0.04 -10.13
CA ALA A 60 5.64 -0.34 -9.12
C ALA A 60 5.07 -1.38 -8.14
N LEU A 61 3.82 -1.19 -7.70
CA LEU A 61 3.19 -2.15 -6.79
C LEU A 61 3.02 -3.51 -7.45
N ALA A 62 2.56 -3.53 -8.70
CA ALA A 62 2.37 -4.79 -9.42
C ALA A 62 3.68 -5.55 -9.59
N ARG A 63 4.75 -4.84 -9.95
CA ARG A 63 6.06 -5.46 -10.10
C ARG A 63 6.61 -5.99 -8.79
N PHE A 64 6.40 -5.23 -7.71
CA PHE A 64 6.83 -5.64 -6.39
C PHE A 64 6.14 -6.94 -5.94
N ILE A 65 4.83 -7.01 -6.12
CA ILE A 65 4.04 -8.21 -5.77
C ILE A 65 4.45 -9.40 -6.65
N ALA A 66 4.62 -9.16 -7.95
CA ALA A 66 4.98 -10.22 -8.89
C ALA A 66 6.31 -10.86 -8.49
N GLU A 67 7.28 -10.03 -8.12
CA GLU A 67 8.59 -10.52 -7.66
C GLU A 67 8.46 -11.33 -6.38
N ARG A 68 7.69 -10.82 -5.40
CA ARG A 68 7.53 -11.50 -4.12
C ARG A 68 6.80 -12.83 -4.24
N GLU A 69 5.79 -12.91 -5.09
CA GLU A 69 4.97 -14.10 -5.26
C GLU A 69 5.43 -14.97 -6.41
N GLN A 70 6.50 -14.57 -7.11
CA GLN A 70 7.00 -15.28 -8.28
C GLN A 70 5.90 -15.51 -9.32
N ARG A 71 5.17 -14.43 -9.64
CA ARG A 71 4.08 -14.42 -10.59
C ARG A 71 4.39 -13.51 -11.75
N ASP A 72 3.67 -13.70 -12.85
CA ASP A 72 3.74 -12.82 -14.01
C ASP A 72 3.16 -11.45 -13.65
N VAL A 73 3.89 -10.38 -14.00
CA VAL A 73 3.45 -9.01 -13.72
C VAL A 73 2.08 -8.73 -14.34
N GLU A 74 1.83 -9.20 -15.54
CA GLU A 74 0.55 -8.98 -16.22
C GLU A 74 -0.61 -9.60 -15.44
N HIS A 75 -0.40 -10.78 -14.85
CA HIS A 75 -1.41 -11.40 -14.02
C HIS A 75 -1.67 -10.62 -12.74
N VAL A 76 -0.62 -10.03 -12.15
CA VAL A 76 -0.77 -9.22 -10.96
C VAL A 76 -1.51 -7.91 -11.30
N VAL A 77 -1.16 -7.26 -12.40
CA VAL A 77 -1.86 -6.05 -12.86
C VAL A 77 -3.35 -6.34 -13.03
N GLU A 78 -3.68 -7.45 -13.67
CA GLU A 78 -5.07 -7.84 -13.89
C GLU A 78 -5.80 -8.08 -12.57
N ALA A 79 -5.14 -8.76 -11.62
CA ALA A 79 -5.72 -9.01 -10.30
C ALA A 79 -5.95 -7.71 -9.53
N LEU A 80 -5.02 -6.76 -9.60
CA LEU A 80 -5.17 -5.45 -8.96
C LEU A 80 -6.31 -4.65 -9.59
N ASN A 81 -6.42 -4.68 -10.92
CA ASN A 81 -7.51 -4.00 -11.60
C ASN A 81 -8.87 -4.57 -11.20
N GLN A 82 -8.95 -5.89 -11.03
CA GLN A 82 -10.16 -6.55 -10.59
C GLN A 82 -10.54 -6.13 -9.16
N LEU A 83 -9.58 -6.05 -8.27
CA LEU A 83 -9.81 -5.58 -6.90
C LEU A 83 -10.34 -4.14 -6.88
N VAL A 84 -9.71 -3.26 -7.66
CA VAL A 84 -10.13 -1.85 -7.73
C VAL A 84 -11.54 -1.76 -8.27
N PHE A 85 -11.86 -2.53 -9.29
CA PHE A 85 -13.20 -2.56 -9.85
C PHE A 85 -14.24 -2.95 -8.78
N GLU A 86 -13.94 -3.98 -8.00
CA GLU A 86 -14.83 -4.43 -6.93
C GLU A 86 -15.00 -3.37 -5.84
N TRP A 87 -13.93 -2.67 -5.48
CA TRP A 87 -13.99 -1.64 -4.44
C TRP A 87 -14.77 -0.41 -4.89
N LYS A 88 -14.81 -0.12 -6.19
CA LYS A 88 -15.52 1.05 -6.72
C LYS A 88 -16.99 0.79 -6.99
N THR A 89 -17.41 -0.45 -6.96
CA THR A 89 -18.81 -0.82 -7.13
C THR A 89 -19.43 -1.22 -5.79
#